data_c12f57b734c6bfe3b41d05fd2d588992
#
_entry.id   c12f57b734c6bfe3b41d05fd2d588992
#
_cell.length_a   1.000
_cell.length_b   1.000
_cell.length_c   1.000
_cell.angle_alpha   90.00
_cell.angle_beta   90.00
_cell.angle_gamma   90.00
#
_symmetry.space_group_name_H-M   'P 1'
#
loop_
_entity.id
_entity.type
_entity.pdbx_description
1 polymer ?
#
loop_
_entity_poly.entity_id
_entity_poly.type
_entity_poly.pdbx_seq_one_letter_code
_entity_poly.pdbx_strand_id
1 'polypeptide(L)'
;MPNFDAIVIGTGQSGPALARRLVAAGRKVAVIERKLFGGTCVNTGCTPTKTLIASAYAAHVARRAADYGIRIEGPVLSLIHI
;
A
#
# COMPACT_ATOMS: atom_id res chain seq x y z
N MET A 1 31.67 12.54 13.94
CA MET A 1 30.23 12.64 13.68
C MET A 1 29.97 12.50 12.18
N PRO A 2 29.09 11.60 11.77
CA PRO A 2 28.70 11.56 10.37
C PRO A 2 27.97 12.84 9.96
N ASN A 3 28.25 13.30 8.76
CA ASN A 3 27.62 14.49 8.20
C ASN A 3 26.71 14.09 7.05
N PHE A 4 25.54 14.71 6.98
CA PHE A 4 24.57 14.49 5.92
C PHE A 4 24.22 15.81 5.25
N ASP A 5 23.99 15.76 3.93
CA ASP A 5 23.53 16.93 3.17
C ASP A 5 22.03 17.19 3.41
N ALA A 6 21.28 16.13 3.67
CA ALA A 6 19.85 16.23 3.93
C ALA A 6 19.40 15.14 4.90
N ILE A 7 18.37 15.45 5.67
CA ILE A 7 17.71 14.51 6.56
C ILE A 7 16.23 14.46 6.18
N VAL A 8 15.75 13.27 5.84
CA VAL A 8 14.34 13.04 5.51
C VAL A 8 13.67 12.35 6.69
N ILE A 9 12.66 12.99 7.26
CA ILE A 9 11.93 12.45 8.39
C ILE A 9 10.62 11.85 7.88
N GLY A 10 10.46 10.56 8.06
CA GLY A 10 9.31 9.80 7.62
C GLY A 10 9.56 9.02 6.33
N THR A 11 8.92 7.85 6.23
CA THR A 11 9.01 6.96 5.07
C THR A 11 7.65 6.73 4.43
N GLY A 12 6.79 7.77 4.44
CA GLY A 12 5.53 7.78 3.72
C GLY A 12 5.72 7.90 2.22
N GLN A 13 4.73 8.43 1.52
CA GLN A 13 4.75 8.46 0.05
C GLN A 13 5.79 9.41 -0.55
N SER A 14 6.11 10.51 0.14
CA SER A 14 7.02 11.53 -0.38
C SER A 14 8.48 11.32 0.04
N GLY A 15 8.71 10.88 1.28
CA GLY A 15 10.04 10.82 1.87
C GLY A 15 11.04 9.97 1.08
N PRO A 16 10.75 8.68 0.85
CA PRO A 16 11.67 7.81 0.09
C PRO A 16 11.92 8.27 -1.33
N ALA A 17 10.92 8.81 -2.02
CA ALA A 17 11.08 9.35 -3.37
C ALA A 17 12.03 10.54 -3.40
N LEU A 18 11.90 11.46 -2.45
CA LEU A 18 12.79 12.60 -2.29
C LEU A 18 14.21 12.15 -1.97
N ALA A 19 14.36 11.22 -1.01
CA ALA A 19 15.66 10.68 -0.62
C ALA A 19 16.38 10.05 -1.81
N ARG A 20 15.66 9.28 -2.62
CA ARG A 20 16.24 8.66 -3.83
C ARG A 20 16.74 9.71 -4.82
N ARG A 21 15.97 10.77 -5.03
CA ARG A 21 16.36 11.86 -5.93
C ARG A 21 17.60 12.60 -5.42
N LEU A 22 17.68 12.84 -4.12
CA LEU A 22 18.83 13.51 -3.52
C LEU A 22 20.09 12.65 -3.65
N VAL A 23 19.99 11.35 -3.42
CA VAL A 23 21.11 10.42 -3.59
C VAL A 23 21.56 10.38 -5.05
N ALA A 24 20.63 10.36 -6.00
CA ALA A 24 20.96 10.39 -7.43
C ALA A 24 21.67 11.68 -7.82
N ALA A 25 21.43 12.78 -7.11
CA ALA A 25 22.14 14.05 -7.31
C ALA A 25 23.49 14.12 -6.57
N GLY A 26 23.96 13.01 -5.99
CA GLY A 26 25.24 12.93 -5.28
C GLY A 26 25.19 13.42 -3.84
N ARG A 27 24.01 13.58 -3.27
CA ARG A 27 23.86 14.03 -1.89
C ARG A 27 23.88 12.86 -0.91
N LYS A 28 24.42 13.10 0.26
CA LYS A 28 24.40 12.14 1.37
C LYS A 28 23.17 12.39 2.22
N VAL A 29 22.26 11.39 2.30
CA VAL A 29 20.95 11.54 2.91
C VAL A 29 20.77 10.57 4.06
N ALA A 30 20.23 11.05 5.17
CA ALA A 30 19.75 10.21 6.26
C ALA A 30 18.22 10.16 6.19
N VAL A 31 17.65 8.96 6.33
CA VAL A 31 16.21 8.76 6.39
C VAL A 31 15.85 8.22 7.78
N ILE A 32 14.92 8.87 8.43
CA ILE A 32 14.52 8.54 9.80
C ILE A 32 13.06 8.13 9.81
N GLU A 33 12.77 6.97 10.39
CA GLU A 33 11.41 6.49 10.61
C GLU A 33 11.26 6.00 12.04
N ARG A 34 10.25 6.53 12.74
CA ARG A 34 10.00 6.17 14.15
C ARG A 34 9.15 4.91 14.31
N LYS A 35 8.47 4.47 13.28
CA LYS A 35 7.57 3.31 13.30
C LYS A 35 7.89 2.38 12.14
N LEU A 36 6.86 1.81 11.51
CA LEU A 36 7.03 0.95 10.35
C LEU A 36 7.34 1.77 9.10
N PHE A 37 8.28 1.30 8.29
CA PHE A 37 8.56 1.90 7.00
C PHE A 37 7.34 1.81 6.09
N GLY A 38 7.13 2.83 5.26
CA GLY A 38 6.03 2.88 4.31
C GLY A 38 4.95 3.90 4.66
N GLY A 39 4.86 4.32 5.91
CA GLY A 39 3.91 5.33 6.37
C GLY A 39 2.46 4.84 6.43
N THR A 40 1.55 5.77 6.58
CA THR A 40 0.12 5.49 6.76
C THR A 40 -0.48 4.80 5.54
N CYS A 41 -0.17 5.27 4.34
CA CYS A 41 -0.76 4.72 3.12
C CYS A 41 -0.45 3.23 2.95
N VAL A 42 0.80 2.84 3.13
CA VAL A 42 1.22 1.44 2.96
C VAL A 42 0.74 0.56 4.11
N ASN A 43 0.85 1.03 5.34
CA ASN A 43 0.62 0.20 6.53
C ASN A 43 -0.83 0.17 7.00
N THR A 44 -1.53 1.30 6.95
CA THR A 44 -2.87 1.42 7.55
C THR A 44 -3.90 2.14 6.70
N GLY A 45 -3.53 2.59 5.51
CA GLY A 45 -4.38 3.40 4.66
C GLY A 45 -4.65 2.79 3.29
N CYS A 46 -4.04 3.37 2.25
CA CYS A 46 -4.33 3.08 0.85
C CYS A 46 -4.19 1.59 0.49
N THR A 47 -3.07 0.97 0.85
CA THR A 47 -2.79 -0.41 0.46
C THR A 47 -3.76 -1.40 1.08
N PRO A 48 -3.96 -1.44 2.41
CA PRO A 48 -4.94 -2.35 2.99
C PRO A 48 -6.37 -2.03 2.56
N THR A 49 -6.73 -0.76 2.38
CA THR A 49 -8.07 -0.38 1.92
C THR A 49 -8.32 -0.83 0.50
N LYS A 50 -7.37 -0.62 -0.42
CA LYS A 50 -7.49 -1.08 -1.81
C LYS A 50 -7.56 -2.59 -1.90
N THR A 51 -6.83 -3.30 -1.06
CA THR A 51 -6.87 -4.76 -1.00
C THR A 51 -8.25 -5.25 -0.57
N LEU A 52 -8.83 -4.64 0.44
CA LEU A 52 -10.18 -4.95 0.89
C LEU A 52 -11.22 -4.68 -0.20
N ILE A 53 -11.11 -3.53 -0.87
CA ILE A 53 -12.02 -3.15 -1.96
C ILE A 53 -11.90 -4.13 -3.12
N ALA A 54 -10.70 -4.57 -3.47
CA ALA A 54 -10.48 -5.54 -4.55
C ALA A 54 -11.19 -6.86 -4.26
N SER A 55 -11.08 -7.37 -3.03
CA SER A 55 -11.79 -8.58 -2.59
C SER A 55 -13.30 -8.38 -2.60
N ALA A 56 -13.78 -7.25 -2.10
CA ALA A 56 -15.20 -6.92 -2.09
C ALA A 56 -15.77 -6.85 -3.51
N TYR A 57 -15.02 -6.24 -4.43
CA TYR A 57 -15.42 -6.16 -5.84
C TYR A 57 -15.48 -7.53 -6.50
N ALA A 58 -14.49 -8.39 -6.26
CA ALA A 58 -14.48 -9.75 -6.78
C ALA A 58 -15.70 -10.55 -6.28
N ALA A 59 -16.05 -10.42 -5.01
CA ALA A 59 -17.24 -11.05 -4.45
C ALA A 59 -18.53 -10.50 -5.07
N HIS A 60 -18.58 -9.19 -5.33
CA HIS A 60 -19.70 -8.54 -6.01
C HIS A 60 -19.90 -9.09 -7.41
N VAL A 61 -18.81 -9.21 -8.20
CA VAL A 61 -18.85 -9.78 -9.54
C VAL A 61 -19.33 -11.25 -9.50
N ALA A 62 -18.84 -12.03 -8.54
CA ALA A 62 -19.26 -13.42 -8.36
C ALA A 62 -20.77 -13.52 -8.06
N ARG A 63 -21.29 -12.65 -7.21
CA ARG A 63 -22.74 -12.63 -6.89
C ARG A 63 -23.60 -12.23 -8.09
N ARG A 64 -23.04 -11.50 -9.05
CA ARG A 64 -23.72 -11.08 -10.29
C ARG A 64 -23.45 -12.00 -11.47
N ALA A 65 -22.76 -13.10 -11.26
CA ALA A 65 -22.33 -13.98 -12.34
C ALA A 65 -23.51 -14.49 -13.18
N ALA A 66 -24.67 -14.69 -12.57
CA ALA A 66 -25.88 -15.13 -13.26
C ALA A 66 -26.32 -14.15 -14.36
N ASP A 67 -26.09 -12.85 -14.19
CA ASP A 67 -26.43 -11.84 -15.19
C ASP A 67 -25.62 -12.04 -16.48
N TYR A 68 -24.50 -12.74 -16.40
CA TYR A 68 -23.61 -13.04 -17.51
C TYR A 68 -23.68 -14.51 -17.94
N GLY A 69 -24.69 -15.24 -17.49
CA GLY A 69 -24.87 -16.65 -17.85
C GLY A 69 -23.97 -17.62 -17.10
N ILE A 70 -23.33 -17.19 -16.03
CA ILE A 70 -22.46 -18.04 -15.22
C ILE A 70 -23.17 -18.44 -13.93
N ARG A 71 -23.25 -19.74 -13.68
CA ARG A 71 -23.85 -20.27 -12.46
C ARG A 71 -22.78 -20.65 -11.46
N ILE A 72 -22.87 -20.06 -10.26
CA ILE A 72 -22.01 -20.40 -9.13
C ILE A 72 -22.86 -21.17 -8.11
N GLU A 73 -22.43 -22.40 -7.80
CA GLU A 73 -23.08 -23.22 -6.80
C GLU A 73 -22.42 -23.00 -5.45
N GLY A 74 -23.25 -22.90 -4.40
CA GLY A 74 -22.80 -22.66 -3.05
C GLY A 74 -22.61 -21.18 -2.72
N PRO A 75 -22.21 -20.87 -1.47
CA PRO A 75 -22.07 -19.49 -1.00
C PRO A 75 -20.80 -18.84 -1.52
N VAL A 76 -20.87 -17.52 -1.73
CA VAL A 76 -19.69 -16.69 -2.00
C VAL A 76 -19.16 -16.20 -0.66
N LEU A 77 -17.98 -16.66 -0.27
CA LEU A 77 -17.36 -16.36 1.01
C LEU A 77 -16.08 -15.57 0.81
N SER A 78 -15.82 -14.62 1.72
CA SER A 78 -14.57 -13.87 1.78
C SER A 78 -13.72 -14.38 2.94
N LEU A 79 -12.48 -14.76 2.63
CA LEU A 79 -11.53 -15.22 3.65
C LEU A 79 -10.96 -14.06 4.48
N ILE A 80 -11.19 -12.83 4.06
CA ILE A 80 -10.73 -11.65 4.79
C ILE A 80 -11.48 -11.50 6.12
N HIS A 81 -12.68 -12.06 6.22
CA HIS A 81 -13.53 -11.94 7.40
C HIS A 81 -13.32 -13.07 8.43
N ILE A 82 -12.32 -13.87 8.22
CA ILE A 82 -11.96 -14.94 9.15
C ILE A 82 -11.04 -14.44 10.25
#